data_ecb5b0d9b1493722fb07a5af8244730d
#
_entry.id   ecb5b0d9b1493722fb07a5af8244730d
#
_cell.length_a   1.000
_cell.length_b   1.000
_cell.length_c   1.000
_cell.angle_alpha   90.00
_cell.angle_beta   90.00
_cell.angle_gamma   90.00
#
_symmetry.space_group_name_H-M   'P 1'
#
loop_
_entity.id
_entity.type
_entity.pdbx_description
1 polymer ?
#
loop_
_entity_poly.entity_id
_entity_poly.type
_entity_poly.pdbx_seq_one_letter_code
_entity_poly.pdbx_strand_id
1 'polypeptide(L)'
;LRVKLEGGGEETYLITLPTLHIDGLWYGSPYIELAHTSYIHSTTGFTATINYAGKGYFSGKPHSFTATITRDSNPSEVLLDVAGSWTGVSNVRGGSLLPTDSVFWDANAIPREELSVKPVEEQGELESRKVWHAVADGIRNGNYNQVSREKAKIENHQRKLRKERAEK
;
A
#
# COMPACT_ATOMS: atom_id res chain seq x y z
N LEU A 1 -2.27 2.56 8.59
CA LEU A 1 -2.82 3.78 7.99
C LEU A 1 -4.19 4.06 8.60
N ARG A 2 -4.46 5.32 8.93
CA ARG A 2 -5.78 5.80 9.35
C ARG A 2 -6.32 6.76 8.30
N VAL A 3 -7.52 6.50 7.80
CA VAL A 3 -8.20 7.34 6.81
C VAL A 3 -9.51 7.83 7.41
N LYS A 4 -9.78 9.13 7.31
CA LYS A 4 -11.06 9.74 7.66
C LYS A 4 -11.68 10.28 6.37
N LEU A 5 -12.91 9.89 6.08
CA LEU A 5 -13.64 10.42 4.94
C LEU A 5 -14.26 11.77 5.29
N GLU A 6 -14.09 12.76 4.42
CA GLU A 6 -14.75 14.05 4.52
C GLU A 6 -16.07 14.01 3.73
N GLY A 7 -17.16 14.47 4.35
CA GLY A 7 -18.41 14.76 3.63
C GLY A 7 -19.60 13.82 3.83
N GLY A 8 -19.54 12.79 4.67
CA GLY A 8 -20.66 11.84 4.80
C GLY A 8 -20.93 11.25 6.18
N GLY A 9 -20.25 11.71 7.19
CA GLY A 9 -20.26 11.13 8.55
C GLY A 9 -18.84 10.97 9.09
N GLU A 10 -18.73 10.81 10.41
CA GLU A 10 -17.41 10.64 11.03
C GLU A 10 -16.90 9.19 10.92
N GLU A 11 -16.89 8.62 9.72
CA GLU A 11 -16.37 7.28 9.53
C GLU A 11 -14.84 7.30 9.40
N THR A 12 -14.18 6.48 10.21
CA THR A 12 -12.74 6.31 10.20
C THR A 12 -12.39 4.87 9.87
N TYR A 13 -11.41 4.68 8.99
CA TYR A 13 -10.88 3.38 8.63
C TYR A 13 -9.48 3.20 9.20
N LEU A 14 -9.25 2.05 9.83
CA LEU A 14 -7.92 1.58 10.19
C LEU A 14 -7.50 0.53 9.17
N ILE A 15 -6.39 0.79 8.48
CA ILE A 15 -5.90 -0.06 7.39
C ILE A 15 -4.52 -0.60 7.76
N THR A 16 -4.36 -1.92 7.77
CA THR A 16 -3.05 -2.56 7.81
C THR A 16 -2.54 -2.74 6.40
N LEU A 17 -1.23 -2.62 6.21
CA LEU A 17 -0.63 -2.76 4.88
C LEU A 17 -0.15 -4.20 4.68
N PRO A 18 -0.26 -4.76 3.46
CA PRO A 18 0.31 -6.05 3.12
C PRO A 18 1.85 -5.97 3.11
N THR A 19 2.50 -7.13 3.13
CA THR A 19 3.93 -7.21 2.87
C THR A 19 4.18 -7.06 1.38
N LEU A 20 5.16 -6.23 1.02
CA LEU A 20 5.59 -6.04 -0.36
C LEU A 20 6.86 -6.83 -0.60
N HIS A 21 6.88 -7.63 -1.65
CA HIS A 21 8.04 -8.38 -2.13
C HIS A 21 8.45 -7.88 -3.52
N ILE A 22 9.73 -7.98 -3.81
CA ILE A 22 10.27 -7.80 -5.16
C ILE A 22 10.78 -9.16 -5.61
N ASP A 23 10.07 -9.76 -6.54
CA ASP A 23 10.38 -11.07 -7.12
C ASP A 23 11.00 -10.90 -8.51
N GLY A 24 11.48 -12.00 -9.09
CA GLY A 24 12.03 -12.03 -10.45
C GLY A 24 13.44 -11.46 -10.61
N LEU A 25 14.13 -11.09 -9.53
CA LEU A 25 15.49 -10.53 -9.58
C LEU A 25 16.48 -11.49 -10.25
N TRP A 26 16.38 -12.80 -9.97
CA TRP A 26 17.24 -13.82 -10.55
C TRP A 26 17.08 -14.04 -12.04
N TYR A 27 15.92 -13.64 -12.58
CA TYR A 27 15.59 -13.79 -14.00
C TYR A 27 15.71 -12.47 -14.78
N GLY A 28 16.22 -11.41 -14.14
CA GLY A 28 16.38 -10.09 -14.75
C GLY A 28 15.06 -9.37 -15.08
N SER A 29 13.95 -9.84 -14.53
CA SER A 29 12.61 -9.25 -14.73
C SER A 29 11.95 -8.98 -13.38
N PRO A 30 12.40 -7.98 -12.63
CA PRO A 30 11.85 -7.68 -11.31
C PRO A 30 10.40 -7.21 -11.40
N TYR A 31 9.55 -7.72 -10.52
CA TYR A 31 8.16 -7.30 -10.36
C TYR A 31 7.78 -7.23 -8.88
N ILE A 32 6.76 -6.43 -8.58
CA ILE A 32 6.24 -6.27 -7.22
C ILE A 32 5.13 -7.29 -6.99
N GLU A 33 5.17 -7.95 -5.82
CA GLU A 33 4.11 -8.82 -5.36
C GLU A 33 3.69 -8.45 -3.94
N LEU A 34 2.41 -8.62 -3.64
CA LEU A 34 1.86 -8.43 -2.30
C LEU A 34 1.62 -9.80 -1.66
N ALA A 35 1.89 -9.88 -0.36
CA ALA A 35 1.75 -11.13 0.40
C ALA A 35 1.14 -10.89 1.78
N HIS A 36 0.69 -11.98 2.39
CA HIS A 36 0.05 -12.05 3.68
C HIS A 36 -1.34 -11.41 3.69
N THR A 37 -1.88 -11.20 4.88
CA THR A 37 -3.21 -10.66 5.09
C THR A 37 -3.15 -9.21 5.49
N SER A 38 -4.02 -8.40 4.91
CA SER A 38 -4.30 -7.06 5.40
C SER A 38 -5.77 -6.91 5.81
N TYR A 39 -6.03 -5.93 6.64
CA TYR A 39 -7.35 -5.65 7.20
C TYR A 39 -7.72 -4.20 6.98
N ILE A 40 -8.99 -3.96 6.70
CA ILE A 40 -9.60 -2.63 6.74
C ILE A 40 -10.74 -2.71 7.76
N HIS A 41 -10.59 -1.99 8.86
CA HIS A 41 -11.59 -1.94 9.91
C HIS A 41 -12.24 -0.56 9.94
N SER A 42 -13.57 -0.53 9.90
CA SER A 42 -14.37 0.68 9.94
C SER A 42 -14.94 0.92 11.34
N THR A 43 -14.99 2.18 11.76
CA THR A 43 -15.68 2.59 13.00
C THR A 43 -17.19 2.35 12.98
N THR A 44 -17.77 2.04 11.82
CA THR A 44 -19.19 1.67 11.67
C THR A 44 -19.46 0.18 11.85
N GLY A 45 -18.44 -0.62 12.24
CA GLY A 45 -18.59 -2.02 12.61
C GLY A 45 -18.50 -2.98 11.43
N PHE A 46 -17.66 -2.68 10.45
CA PHE A 46 -17.35 -3.57 9.34
C PHE A 46 -15.84 -3.86 9.27
N THR A 47 -15.52 -5.09 8.94
CA THR A 47 -14.14 -5.51 8.71
C THR A 47 -14.01 -6.17 7.33
N ALA A 48 -13.07 -5.66 6.52
CA ALA A 48 -12.60 -6.34 5.33
C ALA A 48 -11.29 -7.08 5.64
N THR A 49 -11.24 -8.36 5.28
CA THR A 49 -10.04 -9.21 5.34
C THR A 49 -9.56 -9.48 3.93
N ILE A 50 -8.34 -9.10 3.60
CA ILE A 50 -7.76 -9.21 2.27
C ILE A 50 -6.55 -10.13 2.35
N ASN A 51 -6.61 -11.27 1.64
CA ASN A 51 -5.52 -12.24 1.55
C ASN A 51 -4.86 -12.12 0.18
N TYR A 52 -3.60 -11.74 0.18
CA TYR A 52 -2.79 -11.65 -1.03
C TYR A 52 -2.10 -12.99 -1.27
N ALA A 53 -2.26 -13.51 -2.49
CA ALA A 53 -1.65 -14.75 -2.93
C ALA A 53 -0.95 -14.47 -4.26
N GLY A 54 0.35 -14.35 -4.21
CA GLY A 54 1.16 -14.19 -5.41
C GLY A 54 1.36 -15.50 -6.16
N LYS A 55 2.17 -15.47 -7.21
CA LYS A 55 2.59 -16.66 -7.95
C LYS A 55 3.47 -17.52 -7.06
N GLY A 56 2.93 -18.64 -6.57
CA GLY A 56 3.71 -19.66 -5.89
C GLY A 56 4.69 -20.37 -6.84
N TYR A 57 5.59 -21.16 -6.28
CA TYR A 57 6.66 -21.83 -7.04
C TYR A 57 6.13 -22.78 -8.13
N PHE A 58 4.97 -23.42 -7.91
CA PHE A 58 4.36 -24.39 -8.82
C PHE A 58 2.97 -24.02 -9.32
N SER A 59 2.32 -23.01 -8.71
CA SER A 59 0.94 -22.65 -9.06
C SER A 59 0.62 -21.25 -8.57
N GLY A 60 -0.49 -20.69 -9.05
CA GLY A 60 -0.98 -19.36 -8.69
C GLY A 60 -0.82 -18.36 -9.82
N LYS A 61 -1.61 -17.31 -9.76
CA LYS A 61 -1.54 -16.16 -10.67
C LYS A 61 -0.82 -15.02 -9.96
N PRO A 62 0.06 -14.29 -10.65
CA PRO A 62 0.67 -13.09 -10.08
C PRO A 62 -0.42 -12.07 -9.74
N HIS A 63 -0.15 -11.25 -8.72
CA HIS A 63 -1.00 -10.13 -8.32
C HIS A 63 -2.42 -10.53 -7.89
N SER A 64 -2.63 -11.78 -7.45
CA SER A 64 -3.95 -12.26 -7.05
C SER A 64 -4.26 -11.96 -5.58
N PHE A 65 -5.54 -11.79 -5.30
CA PHE A 65 -6.06 -11.65 -3.95
C PHE A 65 -7.46 -12.23 -3.80
N THR A 66 -7.84 -12.50 -2.56
CA THR A 66 -9.22 -12.72 -2.14
C THR A 66 -9.56 -11.76 -1.02
N ALA A 67 -10.79 -11.29 -0.96
CA ALA A 67 -11.23 -10.41 0.11
C ALA A 67 -12.65 -10.75 0.56
N THR A 68 -12.90 -10.64 1.85
CA THR A 68 -14.24 -10.76 2.44
C THR A 68 -14.56 -9.56 3.29
N ILE A 69 -15.83 -9.12 3.27
CA ILE A 69 -16.36 -8.12 4.18
C ILE A 69 -17.38 -8.78 5.10
N THR A 70 -17.24 -8.55 6.40
CA THR A 70 -18.13 -9.05 7.44
C THR A 70 -18.55 -7.91 8.37
N ARG A 71 -19.63 -8.13 9.14
CA ARG A 71 -19.98 -7.28 10.28
C ARG A 71 -19.24 -7.75 11.53
N ASP A 72 -18.76 -6.82 12.34
CA ASP A 72 -18.11 -7.15 13.61
C ASP A 72 -19.08 -7.83 14.57
N SER A 73 -20.37 -7.48 14.51
CA SER A 73 -21.42 -8.10 15.33
C SER A 73 -21.79 -9.53 14.88
N ASN A 74 -21.48 -9.91 13.64
CA ASN A 74 -21.71 -11.26 13.08
C ASN A 74 -20.60 -11.62 12.08
N PRO A 75 -19.39 -12.00 12.52
CA PRO A 75 -18.27 -12.31 11.64
C PRO A 75 -18.47 -13.56 10.75
N SER A 76 -19.48 -14.39 11.08
CA SER A 76 -19.82 -15.57 10.27
C SER A 76 -20.60 -15.23 9.01
N GLU A 77 -21.22 -14.06 8.96
CA GLU A 77 -21.98 -13.59 7.80
C GLU A 77 -21.07 -12.84 6.83
N VAL A 78 -20.79 -13.46 5.70
CA VAL A 78 -20.03 -12.84 4.62
C VAL A 78 -20.96 -11.95 3.81
N LEU A 79 -20.78 -10.63 3.93
CA LEU A 79 -21.56 -9.63 3.20
C LEU A 79 -21.08 -9.47 1.76
N LEU A 80 -19.78 -9.63 1.54
CA LEU A 80 -19.16 -9.56 0.22
C LEU A 80 -17.94 -10.47 0.18
N ASP A 81 -17.84 -11.28 -0.87
CA ASP A 81 -16.66 -12.09 -1.21
C ASP A 81 -16.17 -11.73 -2.60
N VAL A 82 -14.91 -11.36 -2.71
CA VAL A 82 -14.28 -10.87 -3.94
C VAL A 82 -12.99 -11.63 -4.20
N ALA A 83 -12.68 -11.88 -5.46
CA ALA A 83 -11.39 -12.41 -5.87
C ALA A 83 -10.96 -11.84 -7.22
N GLY A 84 -9.67 -11.77 -7.45
CA GLY A 84 -9.12 -11.32 -8.73
C GLY A 84 -7.69 -10.85 -8.64
N SER A 85 -7.35 -9.90 -9.51
CA SER A 85 -6.03 -9.28 -9.55
C SER A 85 -6.11 -7.84 -9.04
N TRP A 86 -5.20 -7.47 -8.14
CA TRP A 86 -5.11 -6.08 -7.68
C TRP A 86 -4.51 -5.13 -8.73
N THR A 87 -3.89 -5.66 -9.78
CA THR A 87 -3.42 -4.90 -10.95
C THR A 87 -4.35 -4.98 -12.16
N GLY A 88 -5.48 -5.68 -12.05
CA GLY A 88 -6.39 -5.93 -13.16
C GLY A 88 -7.84 -5.99 -12.71
N VAL A 89 -8.55 -7.04 -13.11
CA VAL A 89 -9.96 -7.22 -12.80
C VAL A 89 -10.14 -8.09 -11.58
N SER A 90 -11.07 -7.70 -10.71
CA SER A 90 -11.59 -8.50 -9.60
C SER A 90 -13.12 -8.60 -9.69
N ASN A 91 -13.65 -9.76 -9.29
CA ASN A 91 -15.07 -10.07 -9.40
C ASN A 91 -15.66 -10.47 -8.06
N VAL A 92 -16.95 -10.26 -7.92
CA VAL A 92 -17.74 -10.73 -6.80
C VAL A 92 -17.94 -12.23 -6.93
N ARG A 93 -17.57 -13.02 -5.90
CA ARG A 93 -17.79 -14.47 -5.83
C ARG A 93 -19.03 -14.83 -5.03
N GLY A 94 -19.47 -13.94 -4.13
CA GLY A 94 -20.60 -14.17 -3.27
C GLY A 94 -20.84 -13.05 -2.26
N GLY A 95 -21.80 -13.27 -1.40
CA GLY A 95 -22.26 -12.31 -0.41
C GLY A 95 -23.62 -11.73 -0.73
N SER A 96 -24.11 -10.80 0.10
CA SER A 96 -25.45 -10.21 -0.01
C SER A 96 -25.46 -8.78 -0.57
N LEU A 97 -24.28 -8.13 -0.68
CA LEU A 97 -24.21 -6.71 -1.07
C LEU A 97 -24.22 -6.48 -2.58
N LEU A 98 -23.63 -7.37 -3.36
CA LEU A 98 -23.49 -7.23 -4.81
C LEU A 98 -23.85 -8.54 -5.52
N PRO A 99 -24.30 -8.49 -6.78
CA PRO A 99 -24.55 -9.70 -7.58
C PRO A 99 -23.26 -10.52 -7.78
N THR A 100 -23.38 -11.83 -7.63
CA THR A 100 -22.30 -12.76 -7.95
C THR A 100 -21.90 -12.64 -9.42
N ASP A 101 -20.62 -12.87 -9.73
CA ASP A 101 -20.00 -12.72 -11.05
C ASP A 101 -19.99 -11.31 -11.64
N SER A 102 -20.44 -10.31 -10.88
CA SER A 102 -20.27 -8.91 -11.28
C SER A 102 -18.82 -8.45 -11.09
N VAL A 103 -18.39 -7.51 -11.94
CA VAL A 103 -17.09 -6.85 -11.76
C VAL A 103 -17.14 -5.99 -10.49
N PHE A 104 -16.27 -6.29 -9.55
CA PHE A 104 -16.09 -5.46 -8.35
C PHE A 104 -15.19 -4.26 -8.63
N TRP A 105 -14.09 -4.48 -9.31
CA TRP A 105 -13.10 -3.46 -9.63
C TRP A 105 -12.33 -3.85 -10.88
N ASP A 106 -12.07 -2.87 -11.74
CA ASP A 106 -11.17 -3.01 -12.89
C ASP A 106 -10.12 -1.88 -12.85
N ALA A 107 -8.90 -2.23 -12.49
CA ALA A 107 -7.79 -1.28 -12.45
C ALA A 107 -7.44 -0.70 -13.81
N ASN A 108 -7.76 -1.40 -14.91
CA ASN A 108 -7.46 -0.95 -16.27
C ASN A 108 -8.49 0.07 -16.79
N ALA A 109 -9.70 0.08 -16.20
CA ALA A 109 -10.76 1.01 -16.57
C ALA A 109 -10.58 2.42 -15.96
N ILE A 110 -9.65 2.55 -15.00
CA ILE A 110 -9.42 3.82 -14.32
C ILE A 110 -8.30 4.59 -15.03
N PRO A 111 -8.57 5.83 -15.45
CA PRO A 111 -7.55 6.66 -16.06
C PRO A 111 -6.42 6.90 -15.05
N ARG A 112 -5.19 6.80 -15.53
CA ARG A 112 -4.01 7.11 -14.73
C ARG A 112 -3.93 8.62 -14.52
N GLU A 113 -4.06 9.05 -13.29
CA GLU A 113 -3.84 10.44 -12.91
C GLU A 113 -2.36 10.69 -12.64
N GLU A 114 -1.86 11.84 -13.09
CA GLU A 114 -0.52 12.29 -12.73
C GLU A 114 -0.53 12.83 -11.30
N LEU A 115 0.48 12.45 -10.53
CA LEU A 115 0.64 12.96 -9.17
C LEU A 115 0.95 14.45 -9.20
N SER A 116 0.04 15.26 -8.68
CA SER A 116 0.33 16.66 -8.37
C SER A 116 1.16 16.73 -7.09
N VAL A 117 2.39 17.21 -7.19
CA VAL A 117 3.30 17.34 -6.06
C VAL A 117 3.74 18.81 -5.97
N LYS A 118 3.69 19.36 -4.76
CA LYS A 118 4.19 20.72 -4.51
C LYS A 118 5.64 20.88 -4.98
N PRO A 119 6.01 22.05 -5.51
CA PRO A 119 7.41 22.39 -5.76
C PRO A 119 8.26 22.12 -4.52
N VAL A 120 9.54 21.76 -4.71
CA VAL A 120 10.43 21.39 -3.59
C VAL A 120 10.58 22.54 -2.58
N GLU A 121 10.52 23.77 -3.06
CA GLU A 121 10.62 25.00 -2.25
C GLU A 121 9.46 25.15 -1.27
N GLU A 122 8.27 24.67 -1.66
CA GLU A 122 7.04 24.73 -0.87
C GLU A 122 6.86 23.52 0.06
N GLN A 123 7.73 22.52 -0.08
CA GLN A 123 7.67 21.31 0.73
C GLN A 123 8.22 21.56 2.14
N GLY A 124 7.66 20.88 3.12
CA GLY A 124 8.14 20.88 4.50
C GLY A 124 9.54 20.25 4.61
N GLU A 125 10.26 20.60 5.68
CA GLU A 125 11.64 20.14 5.89
C GLU A 125 11.80 18.61 5.98
N LEU A 126 10.74 17.89 6.37
CA LEU A 126 10.75 16.43 6.51
C LEU A 126 10.15 15.70 5.30
N GLU A 127 9.73 16.41 4.26
CA GLU A 127 9.23 15.77 3.04
C GLU A 127 10.36 15.13 2.24
N SER A 128 10.09 13.92 1.73
CA SER A 128 11.11 13.05 1.14
C SER A 128 11.95 13.71 0.06
N ARG A 129 11.35 14.47 -0.85
CA ARG A 129 12.08 15.11 -1.95
C ARG A 129 13.08 16.15 -1.43
N LYS A 130 12.73 16.86 -0.36
CA LYS A 130 13.61 17.86 0.27
C LYS A 130 14.72 17.18 1.06
N VAL A 131 14.37 16.21 1.91
CA VAL A 131 15.34 15.47 2.72
C VAL A 131 16.36 14.74 1.87
N TRP A 132 15.95 14.11 0.78
CA TRP A 132 16.80 13.26 -0.06
C TRP A 132 17.40 14.00 -1.26
N HIS A 133 17.20 15.31 -1.38
CA HIS A 133 17.63 16.10 -2.54
C HIS A 133 19.12 15.90 -2.86
N ALA A 134 19.99 16.12 -1.88
CA ALA A 134 21.44 16.01 -2.07
C ALA A 134 21.92 14.59 -2.42
N VAL A 135 21.21 13.56 -1.92
CA VAL A 135 21.45 12.15 -2.29
C VAL A 135 21.03 11.92 -3.74
N ALA A 136 19.86 12.39 -4.14
CA ALA A 136 19.34 12.26 -5.51
C ALA A 136 20.26 12.96 -6.53
N ASP A 137 20.78 14.13 -6.19
CA ASP A 137 21.75 14.84 -7.04
C ASP A 137 23.06 14.08 -7.17
N GLY A 138 23.56 13.50 -6.07
CA GLY A 138 24.73 12.64 -6.12
C GLY A 138 24.54 11.45 -7.05
N ILE A 139 23.37 10.82 -7.05
CA ILE A 139 23.04 9.71 -7.96
C ILE A 139 23.00 10.19 -9.42
N ARG A 140 22.29 11.29 -9.70
CA ARG A 140 22.16 11.85 -11.06
C ARG A 140 23.52 12.21 -11.68
N ASN A 141 24.44 12.68 -10.82
CA ASN A 141 25.78 13.12 -11.24
C ASN A 141 26.84 12.00 -11.15
N GLY A 142 26.46 10.77 -10.80
CA GLY A 142 27.40 9.65 -10.63
C GLY A 142 28.38 9.82 -9.45
N ASN A 143 28.14 10.74 -8.53
CA ASN A 143 29.00 11.05 -7.40
C ASN A 143 28.63 10.19 -6.17
N TYR A 144 29.04 8.94 -6.16
CA TYR A 144 28.70 7.98 -5.10
C TYR A 144 29.32 8.33 -3.73
N ASN A 145 30.41 9.07 -3.69
CA ASN A 145 30.97 9.59 -2.43
C ASN A 145 30.04 10.62 -1.79
N GLN A 146 29.45 11.49 -2.58
CA GLN A 146 28.41 12.42 -2.12
C GLN A 146 27.17 11.65 -1.63
N VAL A 147 26.69 10.67 -2.39
CA VAL A 147 25.56 9.81 -2.02
C VAL A 147 25.76 9.22 -0.63
N SER A 148 26.89 8.55 -0.40
CA SER A 148 27.19 7.90 0.88
C SER A 148 27.25 8.88 2.04
N ARG A 149 27.91 10.03 1.85
CA ARG A 149 28.02 11.08 2.86
C ARG A 149 26.67 11.69 3.23
N GLU A 150 25.89 12.08 2.24
CA GLU A 150 24.60 12.76 2.48
C GLU A 150 23.56 11.77 3.06
N LYS A 151 23.55 10.52 2.61
CA LYS A 151 22.74 9.45 3.20
C LYS A 151 23.09 9.25 4.68
N ALA A 152 24.37 9.17 5.02
CA ALA A 152 24.82 9.00 6.41
C ALA A 152 24.34 10.14 7.32
N LYS A 153 24.31 11.40 6.84
CA LYS A 153 23.76 12.54 7.60
C LYS A 153 22.29 12.33 7.93
N ILE A 154 21.48 11.93 6.95
CA ILE A 154 20.04 11.67 7.13
C ILE A 154 19.82 10.56 8.16
N GLU A 155 20.53 9.43 8.02
CA GLU A 155 20.42 8.30 8.93
C GLU A 155 20.81 8.65 10.37
N ASN A 156 21.90 9.39 10.55
CA ASN A 156 22.36 9.83 11.87
C ASN A 156 21.36 10.79 12.53
N HIS A 157 20.79 11.72 11.75
CA HIS A 157 19.74 12.60 12.24
C HIS A 157 18.51 11.80 12.69
N GLN A 158 18.05 10.82 11.90
CA GLN A 158 16.93 9.96 12.26
C GLN A 158 17.22 9.11 13.50
N ARG A 159 18.44 8.60 13.67
CA ARG A 159 18.83 7.87 14.89
C ARG A 159 18.78 8.76 16.12
N LYS A 160 19.23 10.03 16.00
CA LYS A 160 19.15 11.01 17.09
C LYS A 160 17.70 11.28 17.50
N LEU A 161 16.83 11.61 16.53
CA LEU A 161 15.40 11.84 16.77
C LEU A 161 14.68 10.64 17.42
N ARG A 162 15.08 9.42 17.05
CA ARG A 162 14.52 8.19 17.63
C ARG A 162 14.90 8.05 19.10
N LYS A 163 16.16 8.34 19.46
CA LYS A 163 16.61 8.33 20.86
C LYS A 163 15.86 9.36 21.70
N GLU A 164 15.77 10.60 21.21
CA GLU A 164 15.06 11.69 21.91
C GLU A 164 13.56 11.38 22.14
N ARG A 165 12.93 10.60 21.25
CA ARG A 165 11.53 10.15 21.44
C ARG A 165 11.40 9.02 22.44
N ALA A 166 12.41 8.17 22.59
CA ALA A 166 12.40 7.06 23.54
C ALA A 166 12.67 7.51 24.98
N GLU A 167 13.26 8.70 25.16
CA GLU A 167 13.57 9.31 26.45
C GLU A 167 12.42 10.19 27.01
N LYS A 168 11.37 10.40 26.22
CA LYS A 168 10.12 11.10 26.60
C LYS A 168 9.02 10.13 26.98
#